data_4546eabe87d080cd4ac35c8aad4d57de
#
_entry.id   4546eabe87d080cd4ac35c8aad4d57de
#
_cell.length_a   1.000
_cell.length_b   1.000
_cell.length_c   1.000
_cell.angle_alpha   90.00
_cell.angle_beta   90.00
_cell.angle_gamma   90.00
#
_symmetry.space_group_name_H-M   'P 1'
#
loop_
_entity.id
_entity.type
_entity.pdbx_description
1 polymer ?
#
loop_
_entity_poly.entity_id
_entity_poly.type
_entity_poly.pdbx_seq_one_letter_code
_entity_poly.pdbx_strand_id
1 'polypeptide(L)'
;MREAPRLALALVAGAMAAAGQAPWALWPVALAGVAGGIGLAARAPSPGPAARLGLAFGVGHFGLALSWIIEPFLVDAARHGWMAPFALILMAAGFGAFWAAALAAAARLWRPGPRRAIGAGVLLTLAEGLRAHLFGGFPWALPGHIWIGLAPGQAAAWIGEHGLTAATLIGVALGVAGAMARGRARRGALAGAAAVGVGVLGLGLWAGR
;
A
#
# COMPACT_ATOMS: atom_id res chain seq x y z
N MET A 1 -9.73 3.07 -21.60
CA MET A 1 -9.88 4.27 -20.73
C MET A 1 -8.73 5.23 -21.02
N ARG A 2 -9.01 6.53 -21.11
CA ARG A 2 -8.00 7.61 -21.16
C ARG A 2 -7.11 7.55 -19.90
N GLU A 3 -5.92 8.12 -19.94
CA GLU A 3 -4.95 8.02 -18.84
C GLU A 3 -5.42 8.76 -17.58
N ALA A 4 -5.94 9.98 -17.73
CA ALA A 4 -6.36 10.80 -16.61
C ALA A 4 -7.35 10.11 -15.64
N PRO A 5 -8.44 9.45 -16.08
CA PRO A 5 -9.32 8.75 -15.15
C PRO A 5 -8.66 7.57 -14.43
N ARG A 6 -7.65 6.92 -15.03
CA ARG A 6 -6.90 5.85 -14.38
C ARG A 6 -5.99 6.38 -13.26
N LEU A 7 -5.38 7.55 -13.48
CA LEU A 7 -4.57 8.22 -12.44
C LEU A 7 -5.45 8.71 -11.28
N ALA A 8 -6.63 9.27 -11.58
CA ALA A 8 -7.59 9.65 -10.54
C ALA A 8 -8.06 8.44 -9.72
N LEU A 9 -8.36 7.32 -10.37
CA LEU A 9 -8.70 6.07 -9.67
C LEU A 9 -7.54 5.55 -8.81
N ALA A 10 -6.29 5.67 -9.28
CA ALA A 10 -5.12 5.26 -8.50
C ALA A 10 -4.93 6.15 -7.26
N LEU A 11 -5.12 7.49 -7.41
CA LEU A 11 -5.07 8.43 -6.29
C LEU A 11 -6.14 8.10 -5.23
N VAL A 12 -7.39 7.90 -5.67
CA VAL A 12 -8.49 7.51 -4.79
C VAL A 12 -8.21 6.18 -4.11
N ALA A 13 -7.70 5.18 -4.84
CA ALA A 13 -7.32 3.90 -4.27
C ALA A 13 -6.24 4.05 -3.19
N GLY A 14 -5.29 4.99 -3.37
CA GLY A 14 -4.30 5.33 -2.37
C GLY A 14 -4.91 5.95 -1.12
N ALA A 15 -5.79 6.93 -1.27
CA ALA A 15 -6.51 7.53 -0.15
C ALA A 15 -7.37 6.49 0.59
N MET A 16 -8.03 5.59 -0.13
CA MET A 16 -8.75 4.46 0.49
C MET A 16 -7.81 3.56 1.28
N ALA A 17 -6.61 3.25 0.76
CA ALA A 17 -5.62 2.46 1.46
C ALA A 17 -5.16 3.12 2.77
N ALA A 18 -5.06 4.45 2.81
CA ALA A 18 -4.73 5.21 4.00
C ALA A 18 -5.88 5.27 5.03
N ALA A 19 -7.14 5.26 4.58
CA ALA A 19 -8.31 5.34 5.45
C ALA A 19 -8.44 4.14 6.42
N GLY A 20 -7.68 3.08 6.25
CA GLY A 20 -7.57 1.98 7.20
C GLY A 20 -6.76 2.31 8.45
N GLN A 21 -5.99 3.39 8.43
CA GLN A 21 -5.19 3.83 9.57
C GLN A 21 -5.98 4.80 10.45
N ALA A 22 -5.45 5.10 11.64
CA ALA A 22 -6.03 6.10 12.52
C ALA A 22 -6.10 7.47 11.81
N PRO A 23 -7.13 8.27 12.07
CA PRO A 23 -8.21 8.04 13.04
C PRO A 23 -9.39 7.22 12.48
N TRP A 24 -9.43 6.91 11.16
CA TRP A 24 -10.64 6.32 10.54
C TRP A 24 -10.80 4.82 10.78
N ALA A 25 -9.69 4.06 10.83
CA ALA A 25 -9.66 2.61 11.06
C ALA A 25 -10.58 1.78 10.11
N LEU A 26 -10.78 2.24 8.88
CA LEU A 26 -11.64 1.61 7.88
C LEU A 26 -10.86 0.52 7.10
N TRP A 27 -10.37 -0.52 7.82
CA TRP A 27 -9.55 -1.58 7.23
C TRP A 27 -10.17 -2.27 5.99
N PRO A 28 -11.50 -2.51 5.86
CA PRO A 28 -12.05 -3.11 4.64
C PRO A 28 -11.91 -2.18 3.43
N VAL A 29 -12.07 -0.85 3.65
CA VAL A 29 -11.87 0.18 2.61
C VAL A 29 -10.40 0.22 2.19
N ALA A 30 -9.49 0.09 3.17
CA ALA A 30 -8.07 0.06 2.89
C ALA A 30 -7.67 -1.15 2.04
N LEU A 31 -8.16 -2.35 2.36
CA LEU A 31 -7.91 -3.56 1.56
C LEU A 31 -8.44 -3.39 0.12
N ALA A 32 -9.63 -2.79 -0.04
CA ALA A 32 -10.19 -2.48 -1.36
C ALA A 32 -9.31 -1.46 -2.12
N GLY A 33 -8.80 -0.44 -1.43
CA GLY A 33 -7.86 0.54 -1.99
C GLY A 33 -6.56 -0.11 -2.47
N VAL A 34 -5.94 -0.94 -1.64
CA VAL A 34 -4.72 -1.70 -2.01
C VAL A 34 -5.00 -2.61 -3.20
N ALA A 35 -6.12 -3.33 -3.20
CA ALA A 35 -6.53 -4.19 -4.31
C ALA A 35 -6.73 -3.40 -5.61
N GLY A 36 -7.35 -2.22 -5.52
CA GLY A 36 -7.54 -1.30 -6.63
C GLY A 36 -6.22 -0.84 -7.24
N GLY A 37 -5.29 -0.36 -6.41
CA GLY A 37 -3.96 0.09 -6.84
C GLY A 37 -3.16 -1.02 -7.51
N ILE A 38 -3.06 -2.20 -6.88
CA ILE A 38 -2.39 -3.38 -7.45
C ILE A 38 -3.09 -3.83 -8.75
N GLY A 39 -4.43 -3.84 -8.77
CA GLY A 39 -5.21 -4.24 -9.94
C GLY A 39 -5.03 -3.32 -11.14
N LEU A 40 -4.92 -2.00 -10.93
CA LEU A 40 -4.60 -1.02 -11.98
C LEU A 40 -3.18 -1.22 -12.52
N ALA A 41 -2.19 -1.38 -11.63
CA ALA A 41 -0.81 -1.63 -11.99
C ALA A 41 -0.61 -2.95 -12.74
N ALA A 42 -1.30 -4.01 -12.30
CA ALA A 42 -1.25 -5.32 -12.95
C ALA A 42 -1.75 -5.31 -14.40
N ARG A 43 -2.57 -4.31 -14.77
CA ARG A 43 -3.13 -4.10 -16.12
C ARG A 43 -2.43 -2.99 -16.90
N ALA A 44 -1.42 -2.34 -16.35
CA ALA A 44 -0.68 -1.28 -17.04
C ALA A 44 0.00 -1.82 -18.30
N PRO A 45 -0.01 -1.10 -19.42
CA PRO A 45 0.55 -1.61 -20.69
C PRO A 45 2.08 -1.72 -20.66
N SER A 46 2.76 -0.85 -19.90
CA SER A 46 4.22 -0.76 -19.85
C SER A 46 4.71 -0.14 -18.53
N PRO A 47 6.04 -0.14 -18.27
CA PRO A 47 6.60 0.42 -17.04
C PRO A 47 6.28 1.90 -16.79
N GLY A 48 6.28 2.76 -17.81
CA GLY A 48 5.99 4.17 -17.64
C GLY A 48 4.58 4.47 -17.11
N PRO A 49 3.51 3.97 -17.75
CA PRO A 49 2.16 4.02 -17.17
C PRO A 49 2.05 3.38 -15.79
N ALA A 50 2.74 2.27 -15.52
CA ALA A 50 2.75 1.65 -14.19
C ALA A 50 3.40 2.57 -13.13
N ALA A 51 4.50 3.25 -13.47
CA ALA A 51 5.13 4.23 -12.61
C ALA A 51 4.19 5.39 -12.25
N ARG A 52 3.51 5.96 -13.26
CA ARG A 52 2.54 7.04 -13.02
C ARG A 52 1.37 6.61 -12.14
N LEU A 53 0.85 5.41 -12.35
CA LEU A 53 -0.17 4.82 -11.47
C LEU A 53 0.37 4.62 -10.05
N GLY A 54 1.60 4.13 -9.91
CA GLY A 54 2.27 3.95 -8.63
C GLY A 54 2.49 5.27 -7.89
N LEU A 55 2.91 6.32 -8.60
CA LEU A 55 3.05 7.65 -8.03
C LEU A 55 1.69 8.20 -7.54
N ALA A 56 0.66 8.15 -8.37
CA ALA A 56 -0.67 8.62 -8.00
C ALA A 56 -1.24 7.82 -6.81
N PHE A 57 -1.07 6.50 -6.80
CA PHE A 57 -1.46 5.62 -5.70
C PHE A 57 -0.72 5.96 -4.40
N GLY A 58 0.60 6.14 -4.47
CA GLY A 58 1.42 6.54 -3.32
C GLY A 58 1.08 7.95 -2.82
N VAL A 59 0.91 8.93 -3.72
CA VAL A 59 0.50 10.30 -3.34
C VAL A 59 -0.84 10.28 -2.61
N GLY A 60 -1.82 9.50 -3.09
CA GLY A 60 -3.10 9.34 -2.40
C GLY A 60 -2.94 8.74 -1.01
N HIS A 61 -2.11 7.69 -0.88
CA HIS A 61 -1.87 7.03 0.39
C HIS A 61 -1.12 7.93 1.38
N PHE A 62 0.06 8.40 1.00
CA PHE A 62 0.91 9.19 1.89
C PHE A 62 0.34 10.59 2.15
N GLY A 63 -0.35 11.19 1.18
CA GLY A 63 -1.02 12.47 1.36
C GLY A 63 -2.10 12.42 2.43
N LEU A 64 -2.89 11.34 2.51
CA LEU A 64 -3.89 11.18 3.55
C LEU A 64 -3.30 10.67 4.86
N ALA A 65 -2.47 9.60 4.82
CA ALA A 65 -1.90 8.99 6.02
C ALA A 65 -0.96 9.93 6.79
N LEU A 66 -0.30 10.87 6.10
CA LEU A 66 0.63 11.82 6.69
C LEU A 66 0.05 13.25 6.80
N SER A 67 -1.27 13.41 6.65
CA SER A 67 -1.90 14.74 6.76
C SER A 67 -1.60 15.46 8.07
N TRP A 68 -1.35 14.73 9.15
CA TRP A 68 -0.95 15.28 10.45
C TRP A 68 0.39 16.02 10.43
N ILE A 69 1.21 15.86 9.40
CA ILE A 69 2.52 16.51 9.28
C ILE A 69 2.41 18.02 9.10
N ILE A 70 1.22 18.52 8.79
CA ILE A 70 0.95 19.96 8.71
C ILE A 70 0.88 20.62 10.10
N GLU A 71 0.51 19.86 11.15
CA GLU A 71 0.25 20.40 12.50
C GLU A 71 1.45 21.17 13.10
N PRO A 72 2.71 20.69 13.02
CA PRO A 72 3.87 21.43 13.52
C PRO A 72 4.02 22.84 12.90
N PHE A 73 3.60 23.03 11.65
CA PHE A 73 3.68 24.32 10.97
C PHE A 73 2.59 25.31 11.44
N LEU A 74 1.55 24.80 12.09
CA LEU A 74 0.43 25.60 12.59
C LEU A 74 0.66 26.12 14.01
N VAL A 75 1.71 25.65 14.71
CA VAL A 75 2.08 26.16 16.05
C VAL A 75 2.44 27.65 16.00
N ASP A 76 3.16 28.08 14.95
CA ASP A 76 3.35 29.50 14.61
C ASP A 76 2.94 29.70 13.15
N ALA A 77 1.63 29.72 12.93
CA ALA A 77 1.05 29.75 11.59
C ALA A 77 1.41 31.03 10.81
N ALA A 78 1.59 32.15 11.51
CA ALA A 78 1.96 33.42 10.89
C ALA A 78 3.35 33.34 10.22
N ARG A 79 4.26 32.58 10.80
CA ARG A 79 5.64 32.39 10.30
C ARG A 79 5.81 31.18 9.41
N HIS A 80 5.21 30.04 9.75
CA HIS A 80 5.50 28.75 9.13
C HIS A 80 4.32 28.11 8.39
N GLY A 81 3.08 28.62 8.56
CA GLY A 81 1.88 28.00 7.99
C GLY A 81 1.91 27.83 6.47
N TRP A 82 2.57 28.74 5.74
CA TRP A 82 2.73 28.65 4.29
C TRP A 82 3.57 27.43 3.84
N MET A 83 4.43 26.89 4.72
CA MET A 83 5.27 25.73 4.43
C MET A 83 4.50 24.41 4.50
N ALA A 84 3.42 24.34 5.27
CA ALA A 84 2.66 23.12 5.54
C ALA A 84 2.22 22.36 4.27
N PRO A 85 1.56 22.97 3.28
CA PRO A 85 1.15 22.26 2.07
C PRO A 85 2.35 21.76 1.25
N PHE A 86 3.46 22.49 1.21
CA PHE A 86 4.66 22.05 0.51
C PHE A 86 5.30 20.86 1.20
N ALA A 87 5.39 20.84 2.52
CA ALA A 87 5.92 19.72 3.29
C ALA A 87 5.10 18.45 3.01
N LEU A 88 3.77 18.52 3.07
CA LEU A 88 2.90 17.39 2.81
C LEU A 88 3.02 16.89 1.36
N ILE A 89 2.98 17.80 0.38
CA ILE A 89 3.07 17.43 -1.04
C ILE A 89 4.42 16.78 -1.36
N LEU A 90 5.53 17.36 -0.88
CA LEU A 90 6.87 16.84 -1.12
C LEU A 90 7.06 15.46 -0.47
N MET A 91 6.58 15.26 0.75
CA MET A 91 6.64 13.95 1.42
C MET A 91 5.76 12.91 0.70
N ALA A 92 4.51 13.27 0.36
CA ALA A 92 3.62 12.36 -0.35
C ALA A 92 4.19 11.96 -1.72
N ALA A 93 4.75 12.91 -2.47
CA ALA A 93 5.37 12.64 -3.76
C ALA A 93 6.68 11.84 -3.61
N GLY A 94 7.54 12.20 -2.63
CA GLY A 94 8.80 11.50 -2.36
C GLY A 94 8.58 10.04 -1.97
N PHE A 95 7.66 9.76 -1.05
CA PHE A 95 7.33 8.39 -0.68
C PHE A 95 6.53 7.67 -1.77
N GLY A 96 5.66 8.39 -2.49
CA GLY A 96 4.98 7.87 -3.67
C GLY A 96 5.94 7.42 -4.78
N ALA A 97 7.13 8.02 -4.88
CA ALA A 97 8.15 7.62 -5.84
C ALA A 97 8.68 6.19 -5.58
N PHE A 98 8.74 5.73 -4.33
CA PHE A 98 9.06 4.33 -4.01
C PHE A 98 8.02 3.37 -4.60
N TRP A 99 6.72 3.70 -4.49
CA TRP A 99 5.65 2.91 -5.07
C TRP A 99 5.64 3.00 -6.59
N ALA A 100 5.98 4.16 -7.16
CA ALA A 100 6.17 4.33 -8.60
C ALA A 100 7.28 3.39 -9.12
N ALA A 101 8.44 3.37 -8.45
CA ALA A 101 9.56 2.50 -8.80
C ALA A 101 9.19 1.01 -8.68
N ALA A 102 8.53 0.61 -7.58
CA ALA A 102 8.08 -0.76 -7.36
C ALA A 102 7.13 -1.25 -8.46
N LEU A 103 6.12 -0.44 -8.81
CA LEU A 103 5.15 -0.83 -9.83
C LEU A 103 5.72 -0.76 -11.26
N ALA A 104 6.65 0.15 -11.53
CA ALA A 104 7.41 0.16 -12.78
C ALA A 104 8.28 -1.10 -12.91
N ALA A 105 8.97 -1.49 -11.85
CA ALA A 105 9.76 -2.72 -11.82
C ALA A 105 8.89 -3.96 -12.01
N ALA A 106 7.72 -4.03 -11.36
CA ALA A 106 6.75 -5.10 -11.59
C ALA A 106 6.32 -5.17 -13.07
N ALA A 107 6.07 -4.03 -13.71
CA ALA A 107 5.70 -3.98 -15.11
C ALA A 107 6.86 -4.30 -16.06
N ARG A 108 8.11 -4.12 -15.63
CA ARG A 108 9.31 -4.49 -16.38
C ARG A 108 9.59 -5.99 -16.34
N LEU A 109 9.33 -6.62 -15.18
CA LEU A 109 9.65 -8.02 -14.92
C LEU A 109 8.55 -8.98 -15.38
N TRP A 110 7.28 -8.59 -15.33
CA TRP A 110 6.15 -9.46 -15.67
C TRP A 110 5.21 -8.81 -16.68
N ARG A 111 4.68 -9.62 -17.58
CA ARG A 111 3.59 -9.21 -18.48
C ARG A 111 2.31 -8.90 -17.68
N PRO A 112 1.40 -8.05 -18.23
CA PRO A 112 0.10 -7.79 -17.60
C PRO A 112 -0.62 -9.09 -17.21
N GLY A 113 -1.15 -9.13 -15.98
CA GLY A 113 -1.88 -10.29 -15.51
C GLY A 113 -1.59 -10.70 -14.06
N PRO A 114 -2.02 -11.91 -13.66
CA PRO A 114 -1.95 -12.38 -12.28
C PRO A 114 -0.55 -12.38 -11.67
N ARG A 115 0.47 -12.81 -12.46
CA ARG A 115 1.86 -12.84 -11.99
C ARG A 115 2.40 -11.44 -11.65
N ARG A 116 2.01 -10.43 -12.46
CA ARG A 116 2.37 -9.04 -12.17
C ARG A 116 1.68 -8.51 -10.92
N ALA A 117 0.43 -8.92 -10.65
CA ALA A 117 -0.25 -8.55 -9.42
C ALA A 117 0.53 -9.05 -8.19
N ILE A 118 0.96 -10.31 -8.18
CA ILE A 118 1.78 -10.88 -7.11
C ILE A 118 3.12 -10.14 -7.01
N GLY A 119 3.81 -9.95 -8.13
CA GLY A 119 5.08 -9.21 -8.18
C GLY A 119 4.94 -7.76 -7.66
N ALA A 120 3.82 -7.10 -7.95
CA ALA A 120 3.54 -5.76 -7.43
C ALA A 120 3.43 -5.78 -5.89
N GLY A 121 2.72 -6.75 -5.29
CA GLY A 121 2.65 -6.89 -3.83
C GLY A 121 4.02 -7.11 -3.20
N VAL A 122 4.84 -7.99 -3.77
CA VAL A 122 6.21 -8.25 -3.30
C VAL A 122 7.09 -7.00 -3.42
N LEU A 123 7.08 -6.33 -4.58
CA LEU A 123 7.93 -5.15 -4.79
C LEU A 123 7.47 -3.94 -3.98
N LEU A 124 6.17 -3.78 -3.74
CA LEU A 124 5.67 -2.78 -2.78
C LEU A 124 6.16 -3.07 -1.37
N THR A 125 6.15 -4.33 -0.94
CA THR A 125 6.70 -4.73 0.37
C THR A 125 8.19 -4.37 0.48
N LEU A 126 8.98 -4.66 -0.55
CA LEU A 126 10.40 -4.29 -0.58
C LEU A 126 10.60 -2.78 -0.58
N ALA A 127 9.77 -2.04 -1.31
CA ALA A 127 9.80 -0.58 -1.34
C ALA A 127 9.48 0.02 0.05
N GLU A 128 8.52 -0.54 0.80
CA GLU A 128 8.23 -0.13 2.16
C GLU A 128 9.40 -0.41 3.12
N GLY A 129 10.00 -1.59 3.02
CA GLY A 129 11.22 -1.91 3.78
C GLY A 129 12.37 -0.96 3.47
N LEU A 130 12.60 -0.66 2.19
CA LEU A 130 13.65 0.28 1.77
C LEU A 130 13.37 1.70 2.28
N ARG A 131 12.14 2.20 2.14
CA ARG A 131 11.71 3.51 2.62
C ARG A 131 11.89 3.65 4.14
N ALA A 132 11.62 2.60 4.89
CA ALA A 132 11.75 2.59 6.33
C ALA A 132 13.20 2.70 6.83
N HIS A 133 14.20 2.45 5.97
CA HIS A 133 15.62 2.48 6.35
C HIS A 133 16.43 3.58 5.65
N LEU A 134 15.98 4.07 4.49
CA LEU A 134 16.68 5.14 3.78
C LEU A 134 16.50 6.49 4.48
N PHE A 135 17.48 7.36 4.33
CA PHE A 135 17.49 8.75 4.84
C PHE A 135 17.21 8.87 6.35
N GLY A 136 17.73 7.93 7.13
CA GLY A 136 17.50 7.87 8.58
C GLY A 136 16.25 7.11 9.00
N GLY A 137 15.48 6.63 8.02
CA GLY A 137 14.28 5.82 8.22
C GLY A 137 13.03 6.63 8.56
N PHE A 138 11.92 6.27 7.93
CA PHE A 138 10.60 6.84 8.25
C PHE A 138 9.53 5.74 8.13
N PRO A 139 9.35 4.90 9.17
CA PRO A 139 8.47 3.72 9.10
C PRO A 139 6.98 4.04 9.29
N TRP A 140 6.59 5.30 9.27
CA TRP A 140 5.19 5.70 9.40
C TRP A 140 4.38 5.40 8.14
N ALA A 141 3.07 5.27 8.31
CA ALA A 141 2.11 5.02 7.23
C ALA A 141 2.34 3.69 6.49
N LEU A 142 2.88 2.66 7.17
CA LEU A 142 2.99 1.33 6.60
C LEU A 142 1.60 0.72 6.34
N PRO A 143 1.38 0.02 5.21
CA PRO A 143 0.11 -0.65 4.92
C PRO A 143 -0.34 -1.66 5.98
N GLY A 144 0.59 -2.22 6.78
CA GLY A 144 0.26 -3.09 7.91
C GLY A 144 -0.39 -2.37 9.09
N HIS A 145 -0.27 -1.05 9.19
CA HIS A 145 -0.86 -0.27 10.29
C HIS A 145 -2.40 -0.24 10.27
N ILE A 146 -3.04 -0.68 9.19
CA ILE A 146 -4.50 -0.85 9.13
C ILE A 146 -5.05 -1.85 10.17
N TRP A 147 -4.18 -2.68 10.74
CA TRP A 147 -4.53 -3.71 11.73
C TRP A 147 -4.35 -3.25 13.18
N ILE A 148 -3.88 -2.02 13.43
CA ILE A 148 -3.72 -1.48 14.79
C ILE A 148 -5.07 -1.49 15.51
N GLY A 149 -5.10 -2.01 16.73
CA GLY A 149 -6.31 -2.18 17.54
C GLY A 149 -7.16 -3.41 17.20
N LEU A 150 -6.76 -4.21 16.23
CA LEU A 150 -7.46 -5.44 15.82
C LEU A 150 -6.61 -6.68 16.13
N ALA A 151 -7.24 -7.85 16.24
CA ALA A 151 -6.54 -9.11 16.50
C ALA A 151 -5.39 -9.40 15.50
N PRO A 152 -5.54 -9.21 14.18
CA PRO A 152 -4.42 -9.37 13.25
C PRO A 152 -3.21 -8.49 13.56
N GLY A 153 -3.40 -7.31 14.16
CA GLY A 153 -2.32 -6.40 14.53
C GLY A 153 -1.38 -6.98 15.57
N GLN A 154 -1.87 -7.85 16.46
CA GLN A 154 -1.07 -8.52 17.49
C GLN A 154 -0.03 -9.48 16.86
N ALA A 155 -0.22 -9.91 15.61
CA ALA A 155 0.79 -10.71 14.90
C ALA A 155 2.13 -9.96 14.74
N ALA A 156 2.13 -8.63 14.83
CA ALA A 156 3.36 -7.84 14.82
C ALA A 156 4.34 -8.20 15.94
N ALA A 157 3.86 -8.77 17.05
CA ALA A 157 4.72 -9.28 18.12
C ALA A 157 5.67 -10.41 17.64
N TRP A 158 5.31 -11.12 16.58
CA TRP A 158 6.06 -12.24 16.00
C TRP A 158 6.81 -11.88 14.73
N ILE A 159 6.15 -11.14 13.83
CA ILE A 159 6.67 -10.87 12.48
C ILE A 159 7.07 -9.40 12.27
N GLY A 160 6.92 -8.56 13.30
CA GLY A 160 7.16 -7.13 13.20
C GLY A 160 6.15 -6.38 12.33
N GLU A 161 6.23 -5.07 12.32
CA GLU A 161 5.35 -4.21 11.49
C GLU A 161 5.59 -4.40 9.98
N HIS A 162 6.83 -4.69 9.59
CA HIS A 162 7.18 -4.98 8.19
C HIS A 162 6.65 -6.33 7.74
N GLY A 163 6.67 -7.35 8.62
CA GLY A 163 6.06 -8.65 8.34
C GLY A 163 4.54 -8.54 8.18
N LEU A 164 3.90 -7.72 9.02
CA LEU A 164 2.46 -7.44 8.91
C LEU A 164 2.13 -6.68 7.62
N THR A 165 2.98 -5.73 7.21
CA THR A 165 2.89 -5.02 5.93
C THR A 165 3.04 -5.99 4.76
N ALA A 166 4.03 -6.88 4.81
CA ALA A 166 4.25 -7.92 3.79
C ALA A 166 3.02 -8.84 3.66
N ALA A 167 2.49 -9.33 4.78
CA ALA A 167 1.30 -10.17 4.80
C ALA A 167 0.10 -9.46 4.18
N THR A 168 -0.10 -8.18 4.50
CA THR A 168 -1.19 -7.37 3.96
C THR A 168 -1.06 -7.20 2.45
N LEU A 169 0.09 -6.72 1.96
CA LEU A 169 0.31 -6.43 0.54
C LEU A 169 0.32 -7.70 -0.31
N ILE A 170 0.99 -8.76 0.14
CA ILE A 170 1.07 -10.03 -0.57
C ILE A 170 -0.28 -10.76 -0.52
N GLY A 171 -0.97 -10.76 0.61
CA GLY A 171 -2.30 -11.36 0.74
C GLY A 171 -3.30 -10.73 -0.22
N VAL A 172 -3.35 -9.39 -0.28
CA VAL A 172 -4.21 -8.67 -1.23
C VAL A 172 -3.78 -8.93 -2.68
N ALA A 173 -2.46 -8.95 -2.97
CA ALA A 173 -1.96 -9.23 -4.31
C ALA A 173 -2.34 -10.63 -4.80
N LEU A 174 -2.32 -11.62 -3.93
CA LEU A 174 -2.81 -12.97 -4.21
C LEU A 174 -4.31 -12.98 -4.49
N GLY A 175 -5.10 -12.25 -3.72
CA GLY A 175 -6.54 -12.06 -3.97
C GLY A 175 -6.81 -11.45 -5.35
N VAL A 176 -6.09 -10.37 -5.71
CA VAL A 176 -6.18 -9.73 -7.04
C VAL A 176 -5.76 -10.70 -8.14
N ALA A 177 -4.65 -11.44 -7.95
CA ALA A 177 -4.20 -12.44 -8.91
C ALA A 177 -5.24 -13.55 -9.10
N GLY A 178 -5.88 -14.01 -8.04
CA GLY A 178 -6.97 -14.98 -8.08
C GLY A 178 -8.18 -14.48 -8.85
N ALA A 179 -8.55 -13.21 -8.68
CA ALA A 179 -9.64 -12.57 -9.43
C ALA A 179 -9.33 -12.46 -10.94
N MET A 180 -8.05 -12.32 -11.29
CA MET A 180 -7.58 -12.23 -12.70
C MET A 180 -7.34 -13.59 -13.35
N ALA A 181 -7.12 -14.64 -12.57
CA ALA A 181 -6.75 -15.98 -13.03
C ALA A 181 -7.98 -16.87 -13.27
N ARG A 182 -7.73 -18.05 -13.91
CA ARG A 182 -8.73 -19.11 -14.14
C ARG A 182 -8.20 -20.47 -13.71
N GLY A 183 -9.10 -21.43 -13.49
CA GLY A 183 -8.75 -22.83 -13.23
C GLY A 183 -7.87 -23.01 -11.97
N ARG A 184 -6.84 -23.82 -12.08
CA ARG A 184 -5.93 -24.15 -10.95
C ARG A 184 -5.19 -22.92 -10.43
N ALA A 185 -4.78 -22.01 -11.30
CA ALA A 185 -4.08 -20.78 -10.91
C ALA A 185 -4.95 -19.89 -10.03
N ARG A 186 -6.26 -19.78 -10.32
CA ARG A 186 -7.22 -19.06 -9.47
C ARG A 186 -7.32 -19.69 -8.09
N ARG A 187 -7.52 -21.02 -8.05
CA ARG A 187 -7.65 -21.74 -6.77
C ARG A 187 -6.40 -21.60 -5.90
N GLY A 188 -5.22 -21.78 -6.50
CA GLY A 188 -3.94 -21.61 -5.79
C GLY A 188 -3.73 -20.21 -5.24
N ALA A 189 -4.01 -19.17 -6.03
CA ALA A 189 -3.87 -17.78 -5.58
C ALA A 189 -4.86 -17.43 -4.44
N LEU A 190 -6.11 -17.85 -4.55
CA LEU A 190 -7.12 -17.60 -3.49
C LEU A 190 -6.81 -18.41 -2.21
N ALA A 191 -6.35 -19.65 -2.35
CA ALA A 191 -5.89 -20.45 -1.20
C ALA A 191 -4.69 -19.80 -0.51
N GLY A 192 -3.74 -19.27 -1.27
CA GLY A 192 -2.60 -18.51 -0.73
C GLY A 192 -3.05 -17.25 0.01
N ALA A 193 -3.99 -16.48 -0.56
CA ALA A 193 -4.55 -15.31 0.11
C ALA A 193 -5.24 -15.69 1.43
N ALA A 194 -6.04 -16.75 1.42
CA ALA A 194 -6.72 -17.26 2.61
C ALA A 194 -5.70 -17.74 3.67
N ALA A 195 -4.65 -18.47 3.25
CA ALA A 195 -3.61 -18.94 4.15
C ALA A 195 -2.88 -17.80 4.84
N VAL A 196 -2.54 -16.71 4.12
CA VAL A 196 -1.94 -15.50 4.70
C VAL A 196 -2.89 -14.88 5.72
N GLY A 197 -4.18 -14.70 5.37
CA GLY A 197 -5.17 -14.11 6.28
C GLY A 197 -5.39 -14.94 7.55
N VAL A 198 -5.54 -16.25 7.41
CA VAL A 198 -5.70 -17.18 8.54
C VAL A 198 -4.45 -17.21 9.40
N GLY A 199 -3.25 -17.22 8.77
CA GLY A 199 -1.98 -17.21 9.49
C GLY A 199 -1.80 -15.96 10.35
N VAL A 200 -2.06 -14.78 9.78
CA VAL A 200 -1.97 -13.50 10.52
C VAL A 200 -2.99 -13.44 11.65
N LEU A 201 -4.24 -13.84 11.39
CA LEU A 201 -5.29 -13.88 12.42
C LEU A 201 -4.92 -14.87 13.53
N GLY A 202 -4.44 -16.06 13.17
CA GLY A 202 -4.03 -17.09 14.13
C GLY A 202 -2.89 -16.62 15.04
N LEU A 203 -1.84 -16.03 14.46
CA LEU A 203 -0.73 -15.43 15.22
C LEU A 203 -1.23 -14.31 16.13
N GLY A 204 -2.12 -13.45 15.62
CA GLY A 204 -2.68 -12.35 16.40
C GLY A 204 -3.52 -12.82 17.59
N LEU A 205 -4.38 -13.83 17.40
CA LEU A 205 -5.17 -14.41 18.48
C LEU A 205 -4.32 -15.15 19.52
N TRP A 206 -3.19 -15.72 19.10
CA TRP A 206 -2.26 -16.35 20.01
C TRP A 206 -1.45 -15.33 20.83
N ALA A 207 -0.99 -14.26 20.21
CA ALA A 207 -0.26 -13.17 20.86
C ALA A 207 -1.12 -12.37 21.85
N GLY A 208 -2.43 -12.32 21.65
CA GLY A 208 -3.36 -11.58 22.52
C GLY A 208 -3.85 -12.37 23.75
N ARG A 209 -3.29 -13.57 24.01
CA ARG A 209 -3.56 -14.38 25.22
C ARG A 209 -2.53 -14.11 26.30
#